data_8e56bec69315871c6700f12a45d29284
#
_entry.id   8e56bec69315871c6700f12a45d29284
#
_cell.length_a   1.000
_cell.length_b   1.000
_cell.length_c   1.000
_cell.angle_alpha   90.00
_cell.angle_beta   90.00
_cell.angle_gamma   90.00
#
_symmetry.space_group_name_H-M   'P 1'
#
loop_
_entity.id
_entity.type
_entity.pdbx_description
1 polymer ?
#
loop_
_entity_poly.entity_id
_entity_poly.type
_entity_poly.pdbx_seq_one_letter_code
_entity_poly.pdbx_strand_id
1 'polypeptide(L)'
;MAHQVTFKNNPVTLVGPKLNVGDTAPDFECVTGLEVKTLASTPKKARLFSVVPSLDTGVCSAQTKKFDESIASLKDAVACYTVSLDLPFAQGRFCTAEKVTNMQNLSDVRNHSFGKNYGVLIEGLPIPLLARAVFVVDKNNKITYVEYVSEVTNHPDYDKAIAALKAAQ
;
A
#
# COMPACT_ATOMS: atom_id res chain seq x y z
N MET A 1 -13.93 10.73 7.09
CA MET A 1 -13.78 12.15 6.73
C MET A 1 -12.71 12.28 5.64
N ALA A 2 -13.01 13.00 4.55
CA ALA A 2 -12.05 13.18 3.46
C ALA A 2 -10.88 14.07 3.90
N HIS A 3 -9.71 13.87 3.31
CA HIS A 3 -8.51 14.67 3.53
C HIS A 3 -7.81 14.94 2.20
N GLN A 4 -6.80 15.81 2.19
CA GLN A 4 -6.17 16.27 0.96
C GLN A 4 -4.68 15.99 0.92
N VAL A 5 -4.19 15.72 -0.28
CA VAL A 5 -2.77 15.71 -0.67
C VAL A 5 -2.63 16.47 -1.99
N THR A 6 -1.45 16.58 -2.54
CA THR A 6 -1.26 17.11 -3.89
C THR A 6 -0.86 16.01 -4.87
N PHE A 7 -1.26 16.18 -6.11
CA PHE A 7 -0.84 15.34 -7.23
C PHE A 7 -0.34 16.26 -8.35
N LYS A 8 0.95 16.18 -8.66
CA LYS A 8 1.62 17.12 -9.58
C LYS A 8 1.35 18.57 -9.17
N ASN A 9 1.50 18.84 -7.86
CA ASN A 9 1.29 20.12 -7.21
C ASN A 9 -0.16 20.65 -7.22
N ASN A 10 -1.14 19.84 -7.66
CA ASN A 10 -2.56 20.20 -7.63
C ASN A 10 -3.24 19.50 -6.45
N PRO A 11 -4.07 20.21 -5.67
CA PRO A 11 -4.80 19.57 -4.57
C PRO A 11 -5.75 18.48 -5.08
N VAL A 12 -5.76 17.34 -4.41
CA VAL A 12 -6.72 16.26 -4.65
C VAL A 12 -7.29 15.80 -3.33
N THR A 13 -8.54 15.38 -3.34
CA THR A 13 -9.23 14.88 -2.16
C THR A 13 -9.12 13.37 -2.11
N LEU A 14 -8.83 12.84 -0.93
CA LEU A 14 -8.83 11.41 -0.66
C LEU A 14 -10.13 11.02 0.05
N VAL A 15 -10.78 10.00 -0.48
CA VAL A 15 -12.03 9.46 0.09
C VAL A 15 -11.71 8.60 1.30
N GLY A 16 -12.54 8.70 2.33
CA GLY A 16 -12.44 7.86 3.52
C GLY A 16 -11.70 8.53 4.68
N PRO A 17 -11.48 7.79 5.77
CA PRO A 17 -10.88 8.34 6.98
C PRO A 17 -9.37 8.53 6.80
N LYS A 18 -8.83 9.52 7.49
CA LYS A 18 -7.38 9.61 7.69
C LYS A 18 -7.03 8.77 8.92
N LEU A 19 -6.36 7.66 8.69
CA LEU A 19 -5.99 6.74 9.76
C LEU A 19 -4.78 7.26 10.55
N ASN A 20 -4.70 6.85 11.81
CA ASN A 20 -3.63 7.24 12.72
C ASN A 20 -3.02 6.01 13.38
N VAL A 21 -1.81 6.18 13.89
CA VAL A 21 -1.17 5.17 14.75
C VAL A 21 -2.07 4.88 15.95
N GLY A 22 -2.28 3.59 16.25
CA GLY A 22 -3.17 3.12 17.30
C GLY A 22 -4.55 2.70 16.81
N ASP A 23 -4.95 3.12 15.61
CA ASP A 23 -6.23 2.68 15.05
C ASP A 23 -6.19 1.18 14.73
N THR A 24 -7.35 0.54 14.76
CA THR A 24 -7.49 -0.83 14.25
C THR A 24 -7.45 -0.77 12.72
N ALA A 25 -6.62 -1.61 12.12
CA ALA A 25 -6.52 -1.69 10.67
C ALA A 25 -7.88 -2.10 10.07
N PRO A 26 -8.43 -1.32 9.13
CA PRO A 26 -9.69 -1.67 8.47
C PRO A 26 -9.55 -2.92 7.61
N ASP A 27 -10.67 -3.63 7.44
CA ASP A 27 -10.75 -4.72 6.48
C ASP A 27 -10.77 -4.21 5.03
N PHE A 28 -10.52 -5.10 4.09
CA PHE A 28 -10.55 -4.83 2.66
C PHE A 28 -10.87 -6.10 1.90
N GLU A 29 -11.25 -5.95 0.62
CA GLU A 29 -11.42 -7.06 -0.31
C GLU A 29 -10.61 -6.76 -1.57
N CYS A 30 -9.33 -7.11 -1.53
CA CYS A 30 -8.44 -7.00 -2.69
C CYS A 30 -8.37 -8.34 -3.45
N VAL A 31 -7.67 -8.34 -4.57
CA VAL A 31 -7.52 -9.54 -5.40
C VAL A 31 -6.03 -9.78 -5.68
N THR A 32 -5.61 -11.02 -5.54
CA THR A 32 -4.31 -11.51 -6.02
C THR A 32 -4.57 -12.58 -7.07
N GLY A 33 -4.14 -12.35 -8.31
CA GLY A 33 -4.60 -13.21 -9.41
C GLY A 33 -6.13 -13.10 -9.52
N LEU A 34 -6.84 -14.20 -9.34
CA LEU A 34 -8.30 -14.24 -9.32
C LEU A 34 -8.87 -14.62 -7.94
N GLU A 35 -8.03 -14.53 -6.91
CA GLU A 35 -8.37 -14.92 -5.56
C GLU A 35 -8.61 -13.69 -4.68
N VAL A 36 -9.74 -13.63 -3.99
CA VAL A 36 -10.06 -12.53 -3.07
C VAL A 36 -9.20 -12.66 -1.81
N LYS A 37 -8.59 -11.56 -1.40
CA LYS A 37 -7.79 -11.42 -0.19
C LYS A 37 -8.38 -10.36 0.71
N THR A 38 -8.49 -10.67 1.99
CA THR A 38 -8.96 -9.75 3.03
C THR A 38 -7.86 -9.52 4.06
N LEU A 39 -8.06 -8.64 5.01
CA LEU A 39 -7.12 -8.45 6.11
C LEU A 39 -6.92 -9.77 6.88
N ALA A 40 -8.01 -10.51 7.12
CA ALA A 40 -7.96 -11.80 7.79
C ALA A 40 -7.20 -12.88 7.00
N SER A 41 -7.09 -12.75 5.67
CA SER A 41 -6.28 -13.64 4.83
C SER A 41 -4.79 -13.41 4.98
N THR A 42 -4.37 -12.24 5.50
CA THR A 42 -2.96 -11.95 5.73
C THR A 42 -2.49 -12.63 7.00
N PRO A 43 -1.24 -13.12 7.04
CA PRO A 43 -0.75 -13.79 8.23
C PRO A 43 -0.66 -12.84 9.43
N LYS A 44 -0.86 -13.37 10.64
CA LYS A 44 -0.73 -12.62 11.89
C LYS A 44 0.72 -12.34 12.24
N LYS A 45 1.32 -11.46 11.46
CA LYS A 45 2.69 -10.98 11.59
C LYS A 45 2.69 -9.47 11.49
N ALA A 46 3.85 -8.85 11.63
CA ALA A 46 4.04 -7.47 11.21
C ALA A 46 3.85 -7.39 9.68
N ARG A 47 3.00 -6.47 9.23
CA ARG A 47 2.62 -6.32 7.83
C ARG A 47 2.88 -4.89 7.37
N LEU A 48 3.37 -4.76 6.14
CA LEU A 48 3.55 -3.46 5.50
C LEU A 48 2.68 -3.42 4.24
N PHE A 49 1.89 -2.35 4.12
CA PHE A 49 1.11 -2.07 2.92
C PHE A 49 1.71 -0.84 2.23
N SER A 50 2.32 -1.05 1.09
CA SER A 50 2.91 -0.02 0.24
C SER A 50 1.90 0.33 -0.85
N VAL A 51 1.28 1.50 -0.74
CA VAL A 51 0.20 1.93 -1.63
C VAL A 51 0.77 2.84 -2.71
N VAL A 52 0.47 2.53 -3.95
CA VAL A 52 0.97 3.27 -5.11
C VAL A 52 -0.15 3.54 -6.12
N PRO A 53 -0.07 4.65 -6.89
CA PRO A 53 -1.03 4.91 -7.99
C PRO A 53 -1.01 3.85 -9.08
N SER A 54 0.15 3.50 -9.61
CA SER A 54 0.29 2.47 -10.63
C SER A 54 1.75 2.01 -10.76
N LEU A 55 1.95 0.70 -10.87
CA LEU A 55 3.27 0.10 -11.10
C LEU A 55 3.88 0.50 -12.46
N ASP A 56 3.09 1.02 -13.37
CA ASP A 56 3.57 1.51 -14.67
C ASP A 56 4.16 2.93 -14.60
N THR A 57 4.29 3.52 -13.39
CA THR A 57 4.95 4.82 -13.20
C THR A 57 6.29 4.67 -12.50
N GLY A 58 7.23 5.62 -12.75
CA GLY A 58 8.61 5.51 -12.30
C GLY A 58 8.77 5.43 -10.77
N VAL A 59 8.13 6.33 -10.01
CA VAL A 59 8.24 6.35 -8.54
C VAL A 59 7.58 5.12 -7.92
N CYS A 60 6.45 4.67 -8.45
CA CYS A 60 5.76 3.47 -7.97
C CYS A 60 6.60 2.21 -8.16
N SER A 61 7.23 2.09 -9.33
CA SER A 61 8.18 1.01 -9.61
C SER A 61 9.37 1.06 -8.65
N ALA A 62 9.97 2.22 -8.48
CA ALA A 62 11.10 2.42 -7.57
C ALA A 62 10.73 2.12 -6.11
N GLN A 63 9.56 2.55 -5.65
CA GLN A 63 9.06 2.28 -4.30
C GLN A 63 8.92 0.78 -4.04
N THR A 64 8.30 0.06 -4.97
CA THR A 64 8.10 -1.38 -4.83
C THR A 64 9.43 -2.13 -4.78
N LYS A 65 10.36 -1.78 -5.66
CA LYS A 65 11.70 -2.39 -5.70
C LYS A 65 12.50 -2.07 -4.44
N LYS A 66 12.43 -0.83 -3.95
CA LYS A 66 13.14 -0.41 -2.74
C LYS A 66 12.66 -1.17 -1.50
N PHE A 67 11.35 -1.31 -1.33
CA PHE A 67 10.81 -2.13 -0.25
C PHE A 67 11.15 -3.59 -0.41
N ASP A 68 11.06 -4.15 -1.62
CA ASP A 68 11.41 -5.54 -1.87
C ASP A 68 12.84 -5.86 -1.42
N GLU A 69 13.79 -5.01 -1.78
CA GLU A 69 15.19 -5.14 -1.36
C GLU A 69 15.35 -5.00 0.16
N SER A 70 14.67 -4.02 0.75
CA SER A 70 14.82 -3.70 2.18
C SER A 70 14.28 -4.78 3.10
N ILE A 71 13.29 -5.54 2.66
CA ILE A 71 12.66 -6.60 3.46
C ILE A 71 13.25 -7.98 3.20
N ALA A 72 14.17 -8.12 2.27
CA ALA A 72 14.74 -9.43 1.89
C ALA A 72 15.31 -10.19 3.08
N SER A 73 15.93 -9.50 4.04
CA SER A 73 16.46 -10.10 5.26
C SER A 73 15.41 -10.42 6.32
N LEU A 74 14.20 -9.91 6.18
CA LEU A 74 13.10 -10.09 7.14
C LEU A 74 12.09 -11.16 6.72
N LYS A 75 12.18 -11.61 5.50
CA LYS A 75 11.37 -12.60 4.78
C LYS A 75 10.19 -13.23 5.52
N ASP A 76 10.48 -14.17 6.45
CA ASP A 76 9.46 -14.98 7.11
C ASP A 76 8.89 -14.31 8.38
N ALA A 77 9.55 -13.26 8.87
CA ALA A 77 9.13 -12.53 10.05
C ALA A 77 8.04 -11.50 9.74
N VAL A 78 7.89 -11.10 8.48
CA VAL A 78 6.97 -10.05 8.04
C VAL A 78 6.20 -10.49 6.81
N ALA A 79 5.11 -9.79 6.50
CA ALA A 79 4.37 -9.94 5.25
C ALA A 79 4.16 -8.54 4.65
N CYS A 80 4.60 -8.35 3.41
CA CYS A 80 4.61 -7.04 2.78
C CYS A 80 3.88 -7.07 1.45
N TYR A 81 3.09 -6.04 1.19
CA TYR A 81 2.16 -5.97 0.08
C TYR A 81 2.30 -4.65 -0.67
N THR A 82 2.28 -4.73 -2.00
CA THR A 82 2.04 -3.57 -2.86
C THR A 82 0.56 -3.51 -3.18
N VAL A 83 -0.06 -2.36 -2.94
CA VAL A 83 -1.49 -2.14 -3.19
C VAL A 83 -1.65 -1.09 -4.28
N SER A 84 -2.40 -1.40 -5.31
CA SER A 84 -2.73 -0.48 -6.41
C SER A 84 -4.04 -0.86 -7.07
N LEU A 85 -4.52 -0.03 -7.99
CA LEU A 85 -5.68 -0.34 -8.84
C LEU A 85 -5.28 -1.01 -10.16
N ASP A 86 -4.00 -1.30 -10.36
CA ASP A 86 -3.57 -2.12 -11.48
C ASP A 86 -4.27 -3.49 -11.44
N LEU A 87 -4.57 -4.04 -12.61
CA LEU A 87 -5.09 -5.39 -12.68
C LEU A 87 -4.09 -6.40 -12.09
N PRO A 88 -4.57 -7.48 -11.46
CA PRO A 88 -3.68 -8.49 -10.87
C PRO A 88 -2.66 -9.05 -11.87
N PHE A 89 -3.05 -9.16 -13.13
CA PHE A 89 -2.18 -9.65 -14.21
C PHE A 89 -1.04 -8.67 -14.50
N ALA A 90 -1.32 -7.36 -14.47
CA ALA A 90 -0.29 -6.34 -14.66
C ALA A 90 0.67 -6.30 -13.46
N GLN A 91 0.16 -6.47 -12.24
CA GLN A 91 0.99 -6.56 -11.03
C GLN A 91 1.92 -7.77 -11.10
N GLY A 92 1.40 -8.93 -11.52
CA GLY A 92 2.20 -10.14 -11.67
C GLY A 92 3.29 -9.99 -12.74
N ARG A 93 2.95 -9.41 -13.88
CA ARG A 93 3.93 -9.14 -14.95
C ARG A 93 5.05 -8.21 -14.48
N PHE A 94 4.70 -7.15 -13.75
CA PHE A 94 5.69 -6.22 -13.16
C PHE A 94 6.66 -6.96 -12.24
N CYS A 95 6.16 -7.77 -11.32
CA CYS A 95 6.99 -8.50 -10.38
C CYS A 95 7.94 -9.47 -11.08
N THR A 96 7.47 -10.16 -12.12
CA THR A 96 8.32 -11.06 -12.91
C THR A 96 9.40 -10.27 -13.66
N ALA A 97 9.03 -9.20 -14.34
CA ALA A 97 9.95 -8.39 -15.14
C ALA A 97 11.02 -7.71 -14.29
N GLU A 98 10.63 -7.21 -13.11
CA GLU A 98 11.52 -6.45 -12.21
C GLU A 98 12.12 -7.30 -11.09
N LYS A 99 11.89 -8.60 -11.12
CA LYS A 99 12.42 -9.57 -10.14
C LYS A 99 12.05 -9.22 -8.69
N VAL A 100 10.83 -8.75 -8.49
CA VAL A 100 10.25 -8.49 -7.17
C VAL A 100 9.75 -9.83 -6.62
N THR A 101 10.33 -10.30 -5.52
CA THR A 101 10.06 -11.64 -4.98
C THR A 101 9.62 -11.64 -3.51
N ASN A 102 9.87 -10.56 -2.78
CA ASN A 102 9.55 -10.44 -1.34
C ASN A 102 8.26 -9.68 -1.09
N MET A 103 7.86 -8.79 -2.00
CA MET A 103 6.58 -8.09 -1.95
C MET A 103 5.51 -8.93 -2.62
N GLN A 104 4.35 -9.03 -1.98
CA GLN A 104 3.15 -9.62 -2.58
C GLN A 104 2.28 -8.51 -3.17
N ASN A 105 1.34 -8.86 -4.03
CA ASN A 105 0.46 -7.90 -4.69
C ASN A 105 -0.97 -7.99 -4.16
N LEU A 106 -1.59 -6.84 -3.98
CA LEU A 106 -3.02 -6.71 -3.71
C LEU A 106 -3.59 -5.70 -4.69
N SER A 107 -4.50 -6.14 -5.56
CA SER A 107 -5.21 -5.24 -6.46
C SER A 107 -6.53 -4.82 -5.82
N ASP A 108 -6.75 -3.52 -5.70
CA ASP A 108 -7.97 -2.95 -5.14
C ASP A 108 -9.04 -2.68 -6.22
N VAL A 109 -8.87 -3.30 -7.40
CA VAL A 109 -9.73 -3.08 -8.57
C VAL A 109 -11.16 -3.58 -8.38
N ARG A 110 -11.38 -4.57 -7.49
CA ARG A 110 -12.67 -5.22 -7.31
C ARG A 110 -13.78 -4.26 -6.87
N ASN A 111 -13.57 -3.55 -5.78
CA ASN A 111 -14.57 -2.64 -5.20
C ASN A 111 -13.99 -1.41 -4.52
N HIS A 112 -12.68 -1.21 -4.66
CA HIS A 112 -11.94 -0.08 -4.07
C HIS A 112 -12.06 -0.02 -2.54
N SER A 113 -12.27 -1.15 -1.88
CA SER A 113 -12.49 -1.17 -0.43
C SER A 113 -11.25 -0.77 0.36
N PHE A 114 -10.06 -1.17 -0.11
CA PHE A 114 -8.81 -0.70 0.51
C PHE A 114 -8.70 0.82 0.41
N GLY A 115 -8.87 1.36 -0.78
CA GLY A 115 -8.79 2.79 -1.03
C GLY A 115 -9.74 3.60 -0.15
N LYS A 116 -10.99 3.15 -0.05
CA LYS A 116 -12.02 3.80 0.75
C LYS A 116 -11.76 3.68 2.26
N ASN A 117 -11.40 2.49 2.72
CA ASN A 117 -11.27 2.21 4.16
C ASN A 117 -9.96 2.73 4.74
N TYR A 118 -8.90 2.81 3.93
CA TYR A 118 -7.60 3.34 4.33
C TYR A 118 -7.41 4.82 3.95
N GLY A 119 -8.42 5.45 3.35
CA GLY A 119 -8.40 6.87 3.02
C GLY A 119 -7.37 7.25 1.95
N VAL A 120 -7.18 6.39 0.94
CA VAL A 120 -6.19 6.62 -0.12
C VAL A 120 -6.78 6.66 -1.53
N LEU A 121 -8.10 6.51 -1.68
CA LEU A 121 -8.73 6.63 -3.00
C LEU A 121 -8.83 8.10 -3.41
N ILE A 122 -8.21 8.46 -4.53
CA ILE A 122 -8.26 9.84 -5.05
C ILE A 122 -9.59 10.07 -5.75
N GLU A 123 -10.29 11.13 -5.34
CA GLU A 123 -11.55 11.57 -5.93
C GLU A 123 -11.30 12.58 -7.04
N GLY A 124 -12.15 12.57 -8.07
CA GLY A 124 -12.18 13.61 -9.09
C GLY A 124 -11.23 13.45 -10.26
N LEU A 125 -10.51 12.35 -10.34
CA LEU A 125 -9.69 12.03 -11.49
C LEU A 125 -10.51 11.31 -12.58
N PRO A 126 -10.10 11.41 -13.86
CA PRO A 126 -10.77 10.68 -14.96
C PRO A 126 -10.80 9.16 -14.78
N ILE A 127 -9.83 8.62 -14.07
CA ILE A 127 -9.75 7.20 -13.71
C ILE A 127 -9.51 7.09 -12.20
N PRO A 128 -9.97 6.03 -11.54
CA PRO A 128 -9.67 5.82 -10.13
C PRO A 128 -8.18 5.51 -9.95
N LEU A 129 -7.55 6.17 -9.00
CA LEU A 129 -6.17 5.92 -8.58
C LEU A 129 -6.08 5.95 -7.07
N LEU A 130 -5.14 5.20 -6.51
CA LEU A 130 -4.78 5.32 -5.11
C LEU A 130 -3.67 6.36 -4.96
N ALA A 131 -3.69 7.09 -3.86
CA ALA A 131 -2.59 7.98 -3.47
C ALA A 131 -1.39 7.14 -3.01
N ARG A 132 -0.26 7.81 -2.83
CA ARG A 132 0.93 7.16 -2.29
C ARG A 132 0.90 7.19 -0.78
N ALA A 133 1.01 6.02 -0.17
CA ALA A 133 0.94 5.89 1.29
C ALA A 133 1.68 4.63 1.75
N VAL A 134 2.03 4.58 3.02
CA VAL A 134 2.60 3.40 3.67
C VAL A 134 1.92 3.19 5.01
N PHE A 135 1.50 1.96 5.26
CA PHE A 135 0.93 1.54 6.54
C PHE A 135 1.70 0.34 7.07
N VAL A 136 1.97 0.34 8.37
CA VAL A 136 2.47 -0.84 9.08
C VAL A 136 1.42 -1.27 10.09
N VAL A 137 1.12 -2.55 10.09
CA VAL A 137 0.10 -3.17 10.95
C VAL A 137 0.76 -4.30 11.72
N ASP A 138 0.57 -4.32 13.04
CA ASP A 138 1.13 -5.38 13.88
C ASP A 138 0.28 -6.66 13.84
N LYS A 139 0.76 -7.70 14.52
CA LYS A 139 0.07 -9.00 14.58
C LYS A 139 -1.34 -8.94 15.20
N ASN A 140 -1.64 -7.88 15.93
CA ASN A 140 -2.93 -7.65 16.58
C ASN A 140 -3.85 -6.74 15.77
N ASN A 141 -3.52 -6.51 14.48
CA ASN A 141 -4.26 -5.62 13.58
C ASN A 141 -4.30 -4.16 14.04
N LYS A 142 -3.29 -3.71 14.77
CA LYS A 142 -3.13 -2.30 15.14
C LYS A 142 -2.16 -1.62 14.18
N ILE A 143 -2.51 -0.42 13.73
CA ILE A 143 -1.64 0.41 12.91
C ILE A 143 -0.55 0.98 13.80
N THR A 144 0.71 0.72 13.45
CA THR A 144 1.88 1.19 14.18
C THR A 144 2.67 2.26 13.43
N TYR A 145 2.39 2.44 12.14
CA TYR A 145 3.00 3.47 11.31
C TYR A 145 2.05 3.86 10.19
N VAL A 146 1.95 5.16 9.92
CA VAL A 146 1.17 5.71 8.80
C VAL A 146 1.96 6.83 8.16
N GLU A 147 2.05 6.79 6.84
CA GLU A 147 2.47 7.93 6.04
C GLU A 147 1.53 8.09 4.84
N TYR A 148 0.83 9.22 4.78
CA TYR A 148 0.19 9.71 3.56
C TYR A 148 1.18 10.69 2.93
N VAL A 149 1.78 10.31 1.80
CA VAL A 149 2.78 11.17 1.15
C VAL A 149 2.09 12.44 0.66
N SER A 150 2.55 13.60 1.10
CA SER A 150 1.88 14.89 0.87
C SER A 150 1.80 15.26 -0.61
N GLU A 151 2.80 14.89 -1.40
CA GLU A 151 2.80 15.03 -2.87
C GLU A 151 2.91 13.63 -3.47
N VAL A 152 1.86 13.19 -4.18
CA VAL A 152 1.75 11.80 -4.68
C VAL A 152 2.93 11.39 -5.57
N THR A 153 3.59 12.34 -6.21
CA THR A 153 4.74 12.07 -7.08
C THR A 153 6.06 11.92 -6.32
N ASN A 154 6.10 12.18 -5.01
CA ASN A 154 7.30 12.04 -4.19
C ASN A 154 7.42 10.63 -3.59
N HIS A 155 8.64 10.27 -3.20
CA HIS A 155 8.90 9.02 -2.48
C HIS A 155 8.39 9.09 -1.03
N PRO A 156 7.99 7.96 -0.45
CA PRO A 156 7.77 7.87 1.00
C PRO A 156 9.11 7.85 1.75
N ASP A 157 9.02 7.93 3.09
CA ASP A 157 10.18 7.75 3.95
C ASP A 157 10.42 6.25 4.18
N TYR A 158 11.26 5.65 3.36
CA TYR A 158 11.56 4.22 3.41
C TYR A 158 12.16 3.78 4.74
N ASP A 159 13.10 4.56 5.27
CA ASP A 159 13.81 4.19 6.50
C ASP A 159 12.88 4.15 7.71
N LYS A 160 11.99 5.14 7.83
CA LYS A 160 10.99 5.16 8.91
C LYS A 160 10.01 4.00 8.79
N ALA A 161 9.55 3.70 7.58
CA ALA A 161 8.63 2.59 7.34
C ALA A 161 9.27 1.24 7.72
N ILE A 162 10.50 1.01 7.30
CA ILE A 162 11.22 -0.23 7.60
C ILE A 162 11.54 -0.34 9.10
N ALA A 163 11.93 0.77 9.74
CA ALA A 163 12.15 0.79 11.19
C ALA A 163 10.87 0.43 11.95
N ALA A 164 9.73 0.97 11.53
CA ALA A 164 8.42 0.65 12.12
C ALA A 164 8.05 -0.82 11.90
N LEU A 165 8.32 -1.36 10.71
CA LEU A 165 8.06 -2.76 10.41
C LEU A 165 8.88 -3.69 11.32
N LYS A 166 10.16 -3.40 11.52
CA LYS A 166 11.03 -4.16 12.42
C LYS A 166 10.53 -4.09 13.86
N ALA A 167 10.10 -2.91 14.31
CA ALA A 167 9.59 -2.71 15.66
C ALA A 167 8.24 -3.40 15.92
N ALA A 168 7.47 -3.69 14.86
CA ALA A 168 6.16 -4.32 14.95
C ALA A 168 6.21 -5.86 15.02
N GLN A 169 7.37 -6.47 14.91
CA GLN A 169 7.56 -7.92 14.94
C GLN A 169 7.23 -8.56 16.29
#